data_fd39773161a19dc34be38476733fb7f6
#
_entry.id   fd39773161a19dc34be38476733fb7f6
#
_cell.length_a   1.000
_cell.length_b   1.000
_cell.length_c   1.000
_cell.angle_alpha   90.00
_cell.angle_beta   90.00
_cell.angle_gamma   90.00
#
_symmetry.space_group_name_H-M   'P 1'
#
loop_
_entity.id
_entity.type
_entity.pdbx_description
1 polymer ?
#
loop_
_entity_poly.entity_id
_entity_poly.type
_entity_poly.pdbx_seq_one_letter_code
_entity_poly.pdbx_strand_id
1 'polypeptide(L)'
;MASEKVIYVQKSKLLNGVLRYSSLDEKVKKLFSLDNYGTLKNRDRIDEFDRIIRENEYELRFEDGAAKKSYESLLRCSTTPYEVRSPFLDDHQLFPFQHVGLNYVWKQLHSESPRVLVQWDTGAGKTLLSCLTSQKMFDAGDVDLVLVFCKKIKQYDWEQEFRRMTYLDVARVKENMTRRNRHLFYEQTNNQVLVLNYEKVREGNWVKKKGERKKSRSYDRTDFMQVLELAKGKRVLIIIDEAQKINTGMSLLSEGFYRLINESEAKRMGVLALTATPYTTSPLNIRNIFSVVAPNIPDVSDLARDTFKRVYGQEFGMFNNGYVQELYVKEWDRTKLPLLGKKHENWTHIAMKSDPTISAQFPESIPKKIVYELSDTDRAIYDWAEEKARERYNPDNPVANWSYIDVLRMICNTTEGLKNSDGKFAKEIVAEFGEDIGIEHSAKYQLLESNLEAYVESGEKSVLFTFWTNGTLFPYLAALRKKFPDIPILPIWGVGMGSDEVANNIKTFNTVSGPAILITSDVGQEGLNLYAPYLWNIEVPRTYSDYKQRANRINRADSKSKGISHTWIYRAVAANTVEERADAKILRRRDEAEAIRGVIDENVDMNDTIDITPYGFLF
;
A
#
# COMPACT_ATOMS: atom_id res chain seq x y z
N MET A 1 -43.98 -29.40 -4.70
CA MET A 1 -43.50 -28.46 -5.76
C MET A 1 -42.00 -28.40 -5.64
N ALA A 2 -41.28 -28.94 -6.62
CA ALA A 2 -39.83 -28.81 -6.65
C ALA A 2 -39.49 -27.30 -6.75
N SER A 3 -38.68 -26.78 -5.83
CA SER A 3 -38.23 -25.38 -5.90
C SER A 3 -37.48 -25.19 -7.21
N GLU A 4 -37.97 -24.30 -8.09
CA GLU A 4 -37.26 -23.94 -9.32
C GLU A 4 -35.84 -23.46 -8.94
N LYS A 5 -34.84 -24.22 -9.39
CA LYS A 5 -33.43 -23.87 -9.21
C LYS A 5 -33.06 -22.80 -10.26
N VAL A 6 -33.57 -21.57 -10.10
CA VAL A 6 -33.34 -20.46 -11.03
C VAL A 6 -32.51 -19.36 -10.37
N ILE A 7 -31.48 -18.90 -11.07
CA ILE A 7 -30.64 -17.77 -10.68
C ILE A 7 -30.82 -16.64 -11.68
N TYR A 8 -31.30 -15.48 -11.19
CA TYR A 8 -31.47 -14.29 -12.01
C TYR A 8 -30.21 -13.44 -12.03
N VAL A 9 -29.71 -13.15 -13.22
CA VAL A 9 -28.49 -12.41 -13.47
C VAL A 9 -28.81 -11.04 -14.05
N GLN A 10 -28.49 -9.98 -13.33
CA GLN A 10 -28.70 -8.59 -13.74
C GLN A 10 -27.38 -7.92 -14.10
N LYS A 11 -27.35 -7.11 -15.16
CA LYS A 11 -26.13 -6.44 -15.63
C LYS A 11 -25.48 -5.56 -14.57
N SER A 12 -26.28 -4.75 -13.87
CA SER A 12 -25.80 -3.87 -12.78
C SER A 12 -25.24 -4.63 -11.59
N LYS A 13 -25.56 -5.93 -11.51
CA LYS A 13 -25.27 -6.76 -10.37
C LYS A 13 -24.47 -8.02 -10.71
N LEU A 14 -24.15 -8.26 -11.97
CA LEU A 14 -23.23 -9.33 -12.34
C LEU A 14 -21.79 -8.87 -12.40
N LEU A 15 -21.60 -7.83 -12.75
CA LEU A 15 -20.42 -7.08 -12.42
C LEU A 15 -20.63 -6.57 -10.99
N ASN A 16 -21.90 -6.73 -10.45
CA ASN A 16 -22.44 -6.44 -9.13
C ASN A 16 -23.66 -7.32 -8.82
N GLY A 17 -23.59 -8.63 -9.08
CA GLY A 17 -24.75 -9.49 -9.21
C GLY A 17 -25.61 -9.67 -7.98
N VAL A 18 -26.93 -9.56 -8.13
CA VAL A 18 -27.89 -9.97 -7.12
C VAL A 18 -28.52 -11.29 -7.51
N LEU A 19 -28.46 -12.18 -6.57
CA LEU A 19 -29.24 -13.38 -6.50
C LEU A 19 -30.33 -13.20 -5.44
N ARG A 20 -31.53 -13.67 -5.71
CA ARG A 20 -32.53 -13.79 -4.65
C ARG A 20 -32.06 -14.89 -3.71
N TYR A 21 -31.62 -14.49 -2.54
CA TYR A 21 -30.89 -15.29 -1.55
C TYR A 21 -31.65 -16.48 -0.95
N SER A 22 -32.98 -16.45 -0.98
CA SER A 22 -33.82 -17.36 -0.18
C SER A 22 -33.86 -18.81 -0.66
N SER A 23 -33.36 -19.11 -1.86
CA SER A 23 -33.43 -20.46 -2.45
C SER A 23 -32.08 -21.06 -2.85
N LEU A 24 -30.97 -20.45 -2.49
CA LEU A 24 -29.65 -20.92 -2.90
C LEU A 24 -29.09 -21.96 -1.95
N ASP A 25 -28.43 -22.97 -2.54
CA ASP A 25 -27.60 -23.95 -1.81
C ASP A 25 -26.51 -23.20 -1.01
N GLU A 26 -26.17 -23.70 0.19
CA GLU A 26 -25.13 -23.13 1.06
C GLU A 26 -23.76 -23.02 0.38
N LYS A 27 -23.44 -23.92 -0.55
CA LYS A 27 -22.20 -23.84 -1.35
C LYS A 27 -22.17 -22.63 -2.26
N VAL A 28 -23.30 -22.29 -2.86
CA VAL A 28 -23.46 -21.12 -3.73
C VAL A 28 -23.46 -19.85 -2.89
N LYS A 29 -24.16 -19.83 -1.76
CA LYS A 29 -24.18 -18.69 -0.82
C LYS A 29 -22.78 -18.26 -0.38
N LYS A 30 -21.86 -19.21 -0.15
CA LYS A 30 -20.47 -18.92 0.23
C LYS A 30 -19.66 -18.14 -0.81
N LEU A 31 -20.10 -18.12 -2.07
CA LEU A 31 -19.45 -17.36 -3.14
C LEU A 31 -19.86 -15.89 -3.16
N PHE A 32 -20.87 -15.52 -2.40
CA PHE A 32 -21.43 -14.16 -2.41
C PHE A 32 -21.06 -13.38 -1.16
N SER A 33 -21.00 -12.05 -1.29
CA SER A 33 -20.91 -11.16 -0.15
C SER A 33 -22.22 -11.19 0.63
N LEU A 34 -22.13 -10.97 1.95
CA LEU A 34 -23.28 -10.87 2.86
C LEU A 34 -24.01 -9.52 2.76
N ASP A 35 -23.81 -8.75 1.69
CA ASP A 35 -24.61 -7.56 1.47
C ASP A 35 -26.06 -7.95 1.11
N ASN A 36 -27.03 -7.07 1.42
CA ASN A 36 -28.45 -7.27 1.15
C ASN A 36 -28.78 -7.47 -0.34
N TYR A 37 -27.78 -7.47 -1.21
CA TYR A 37 -27.90 -7.53 -2.67
C TYR A 37 -27.30 -8.79 -3.29
N GLY A 38 -26.62 -9.66 -2.53
CA GLY A 38 -26.08 -10.92 -3.03
C GLY A 38 -25.05 -10.74 -4.16
N THR A 39 -24.01 -9.95 -3.94
CA THR A 39 -22.95 -9.73 -4.93
C THR A 39 -21.91 -10.86 -4.89
N LEU A 40 -21.43 -11.31 -6.04
CA LEU A 40 -20.33 -12.28 -6.11
C LEU A 40 -19.09 -11.71 -5.42
N LYS A 41 -18.59 -12.36 -4.39
CA LYS A 41 -17.48 -11.88 -3.53
C LYS A 41 -16.21 -11.58 -4.29
N ASN A 42 -15.94 -12.39 -5.30
CA ASN A 42 -14.76 -12.23 -6.13
C ASN A 42 -15.12 -12.59 -7.57
N ARG A 43 -14.99 -11.64 -8.48
CA ARG A 43 -15.24 -11.85 -9.91
C ARG A 43 -14.32 -12.89 -10.52
N ASP A 44 -13.14 -13.07 -9.96
CA ASP A 44 -12.16 -14.06 -10.40
C ASP A 44 -12.64 -15.49 -10.14
N ARG A 45 -13.69 -15.67 -9.34
CA ARG A 45 -14.33 -16.97 -9.06
C ARG A 45 -15.57 -17.24 -9.92
N ILE A 46 -15.76 -16.52 -10.99
CA ILE A 46 -16.90 -16.70 -11.90
C ILE A 46 -16.90 -18.09 -12.54
N ASP A 47 -15.72 -18.65 -12.79
CA ASP A 47 -15.56 -20.02 -13.31
C ASP A 47 -15.98 -21.09 -12.28
N GLU A 48 -15.62 -20.89 -11.00
CA GLU A 48 -16.08 -21.73 -9.90
C GLU A 48 -17.60 -21.62 -9.73
N PHE A 49 -18.13 -20.40 -9.81
CA PHE A 49 -19.56 -20.15 -9.78
C PHE A 49 -20.27 -20.85 -10.94
N ASP A 50 -19.80 -20.68 -12.18
CA ASP A 50 -20.40 -21.31 -13.36
C ASP A 50 -20.36 -22.84 -13.26
N ARG A 51 -19.25 -23.41 -12.77
CA ARG A 51 -19.12 -24.84 -12.53
C ARG A 51 -20.16 -25.35 -11.51
N ILE A 52 -20.25 -24.67 -10.33
CA ILE A 52 -21.21 -25.05 -9.29
C ILE A 52 -22.66 -24.96 -9.79
N ILE A 53 -22.98 -23.93 -10.56
CA ILE A 53 -24.29 -23.74 -11.18
C ILE A 53 -24.63 -24.93 -12.09
N ARG A 54 -23.71 -25.35 -12.95
CA ARG A 54 -23.90 -26.45 -13.89
C ARG A 54 -23.98 -27.82 -13.16
N GLU A 55 -23.08 -28.06 -12.19
CA GLU A 55 -23.05 -29.30 -11.41
C GLU A 55 -24.34 -29.53 -10.58
N ASN A 56 -25.00 -28.46 -10.16
CA ASN A 56 -26.22 -28.51 -9.36
C ASN A 56 -27.48 -28.22 -10.19
N GLU A 57 -27.39 -28.17 -11.50
CA GLU A 57 -28.51 -27.98 -12.44
C GLU A 57 -29.33 -26.72 -12.19
N TYR A 58 -28.68 -25.59 -11.88
CA TYR A 58 -29.34 -24.30 -11.79
C TYR A 58 -29.54 -23.70 -13.19
N GLU A 59 -30.71 -23.15 -13.44
CA GLU A 59 -30.99 -22.36 -14.64
C GLU A 59 -30.56 -20.89 -14.43
N LEU A 60 -29.74 -20.35 -15.34
CA LEU A 60 -29.39 -18.94 -15.35
C LEU A 60 -30.40 -18.16 -16.23
N ARG A 61 -31.12 -17.23 -15.63
CA ARG A 61 -31.99 -16.28 -16.34
C ARG A 61 -31.38 -14.89 -16.30
N PHE A 62 -31.04 -14.36 -17.45
CA PHE A 62 -30.45 -13.04 -17.61
C PHE A 62 -31.52 -11.97 -17.76
N GLU A 63 -31.34 -10.83 -17.08
CA GLU A 63 -32.24 -9.67 -17.15
C GLU A 63 -32.38 -9.18 -18.61
N ASP A 64 -31.26 -9.12 -19.34
CA ASP A 64 -31.21 -8.73 -20.75
C ASP A 64 -30.00 -9.34 -21.47
N GLY A 65 -29.88 -9.08 -22.77
CA GLY A 65 -28.76 -9.54 -23.59
C GLY A 65 -27.40 -8.92 -23.18
N ALA A 66 -27.41 -7.76 -22.54
CA ALA A 66 -26.20 -7.12 -22.06
C ALA A 66 -25.68 -7.78 -20.76
N ALA A 67 -26.58 -8.23 -19.88
CA ALA A 67 -26.23 -9.05 -18.71
C ALA A 67 -25.61 -10.38 -19.13
N LYS A 68 -26.16 -11.05 -20.13
CA LYS A 68 -25.61 -12.28 -20.71
C LYS A 68 -24.20 -12.07 -21.29
N LYS A 69 -24.03 -11.04 -22.13
CA LYS A 69 -22.72 -10.71 -22.71
C LYS A 69 -21.67 -10.38 -21.63
N SER A 70 -22.09 -9.70 -20.56
CA SER A 70 -21.19 -9.37 -19.44
C SER A 70 -20.76 -10.62 -18.70
N TYR A 71 -21.67 -11.55 -18.43
CA TYR A 71 -21.37 -12.84 -17.82
C TYR A 71 -20.41 -13.68 -18.67
N GLU A 72 -20.77 -13.91 -19.94
CA GLU A 72 -19.93 -14.68 -20.86
C GLU A 72 -18.53 -14.07 -21.06
N SER A 73 -18.45 -12.74 -21.06
CA SER A 73 -17.17 -12.03 -21.17
C SER A 73 -16.31 -12.19 -19.92
N LEU A 74 -16.93 -12.16 -18.73
CA LEU A 74 -16.23 -12.35 -17.46
C LEU A 74 -15.76 -13.79 -17.33
N LEU A 75 -16.62 -14.76 -17.64
CA LEU A 75 -16.28 -16.19 -17.66
C LEU A 75 -15.14 -16.48 -18.64
N ARG A 76 -15.14 -15.86 -19.81
CA ARG A 76 -14.06 -16.01 -20.78
C ARG A 76 -12.72 -15.47 -20.27
N CYS A 77 -12.73 -14.33 -19.56
CA CYS A 77 -11.52 -13.81 -18.94
C CYS A 77 -10.95 -14.76 -17.87
N SER A 78 -11.80 -15.48 -17.13
CA SER A 78 -11.37 -16.38 -16.06
C SER A 78 -10.88 -17.75 -16.57
N THR A 79 -11.37 -18.21 -17.73
CA THR A 79 -11.08 -19.55 -18.26
C THR A 79 -10.05 -19.54 -19.38
N THR A 80 -9.78 -18.41 -20.02
CA THR A 80 -8.84 -18.31 -21.15
C THR A 80 -7.42 -18.06 -20.64
N PRO A 81 -6.44 -18.90 -20.96
CA PRO A 81 -5.04 -18.61 -20.66
C PRO A 81 -4.61 -17.27 -21.26
N TYR A 82 -3.84 -16.50 -20.52
CA TYR A 82 -3.24 -15.28 -21.05
C TYR A 82 -1.98 -15.63 -21.86
N GLU A 83 -2.06 -15.40 -23.15
CA GLU A 83 -0.96 -15.69 -24.06
C GLU A 83 -0.17 -14.42 -24.37
N VAL A 84 1.13 -14.48 -24.14
CA VAL A 84 2.09 -13.41 -24.43
C VAL A 84 3.48 -14.04 -24.56
N ARG A 85 4.28 -13.57 -25.50
CA ARG A 85 5.69 -13.97 -25.55
C ARG A 85 6.47 -13.30 -24.41
N SER A 86 7.30 -14.07 -23.72
CA SER A 86 8.08 -13.54 -22.61
C SER A 86 9.23 -14.50 -22.28
N PRO A 87 10.48 -14.02 -22.16
CA PRO A 87 11.58 -14.88 -21.75
C PRO A 87 11.39 -15.44 -20.33
N PHE A 88 10.60 -14.78 -19.50
CA PHE A 88 10.26 -15.27 -18.16
C PHE A 88 9.33 -16.49 -18.21
N LEU A 89 8.38 -16.52 -19.14
CA LEU A 89 7.39 -17.60 -19.25
C LEU A 89 7.95 -18.88 -19.90
N ASP A 90 9.15 -18.81 -20.47
CA ASP A 90 9.83 -20.01 -20.99
C ASP A 90 10.15 -20.99 -19.84
N ASP A 91 10.45 -20.47 -18.63
CA ASP A 91 10.84 -21.26 -17.45
C ASP A 91 9.80 -21.19 -16.31
N HIS A 92 8.77 -20.35 -16.40
CA HIS A 92 7.83 -20.08 -15.32
C HIS A 92 6.37 -20.11 -15.82
N GLN A 93 5.48 -20.56 -14.96
CA GLN A 93 4.04 -20.54 -15.22
C GLN A 93 3.35 -19.44 -14.40
N LEU A 94 2.31 -18.86 -15.00
CA LEU A 94 1.43 -17.93 -14.28
C LEU A 94 0.51 -18.71 -13.34
N PHE A 95 0.23 -18.10 -12.19
CA PHE A 95 -0.82 -18.60 -11.32
C PHE A 95 -2.20 -18.36 -11.95
N PRO A 96 -3.21 -19.18 -11.63
CA PRO A 96 -4.56 -19.02 -12.19
C PRO A 96 -5.13 -17.60 -12.05
N PHE A 97 -5.00 -16.99 -10.88
CA PHE A 97 -5.47 -15.63 -10.64
C PHE A 97 -4.72 -14.58 -11.47
N GLN A 98 -3.45 -14.84 -11.85
CA GLN A 98 -2.69 -13.94 -12.71
C GLN A 98 -3.20 -13.98 -14.16
N HIS A 99 -3.60 -15.14 -14.67
CA HIS A 99 -4.27 -15.24 -15.97
C HIS A 99 -5.54 -14.40 -16.00
N VAL A 100 -6.37 -14.53 -14.98
CA VAL A 100 -7.62 -13.76 -14.85
C VAL A 100 -7.34 -12.26 -14.85
N GLY A 101 -6.40 -11.83 -14.00
CA GLY A 101 -6.06 -10.40 -13.88
C GLY A 101 -5.47 -9.82 -15.15
N LEU A 102 -4.57 -10.55 -15.82
CA LEU A 102 -3.99 -10.15 -17.10
C LEU A 102 -5.06 -10.01 -18.19
N ASN A 103 -5.98 -10.97 -18.30
CA ASN A 103 -7.09 -10.91 -19.25
C ASN A 103 -8.04 -9.74 -18.95
N TYR A 104 -8.33 -9.48 -17.67
CA TYR A 104 -9.13 -8.35 -17.26
C TYR A 104 -8.47 -7.01 -17.65
N VAL A 105 -7.18 -6.84 -17.32
CA VAL A 105 -6.41 -5.64 -17.65
C VAL A 105 -6.34 -5.44 -19.16
N TRP A 106 -6.06 -6.51 -19.92
CA TRP A 106 -6.08 -6.47 -21.38
C TRP A 106 -7.40 -5.96 -21.93
N LYS A 107 -8.52 -6.52 -21.47
CA LYS A 107 -9.87 -6.10 -21.88
C LYS A 107 -10.13 -4.64 -21.50
N GLN A 108 -9.78 -4.23 -20.28
CA GLN A 108 -10.03 -2.88 -19.81
C GLN A 108 -9.20 -1.83 -20.57
N LEU A 109 -7.95 -2.14 -20.90
CA LEU A 109 -7.11 -1.26 -21.71
C LEU A 109 -7.59 -1.12 -23.17
N HIS A 110 -8.46 -2.03 -23.65
CA HIS A 110 -9.12 -1.96 -24.96
C HIS A 110 -10.55 -1.40 -24.91
N SER A 111 -11.01 -0.96 -23.74
CA SER A 111 -12.31 -0.29 -23.59
C SER A 111 -12.26 1.17 -24.07
N GLU A 112 -13.41 1.82 -24.10
CA GLU A 112 -13.52 3.26 -24.36
C GLU A 112 -12.76 4.10 -23.32
N SER A 113 -12.66 3.61 -22.08
CA SER A 113 -11.86 4.21 -21.02
C SER A 113 -10.70 3.26 -20.66
N PRO A 114 -9.55 3.35 -21.33
CA PRO A 114 -8.44 2.41 -21.20
C PRO A 114 -7.64 2.64 -19.92
N ARG A 115 -8.30 2.53 -18.77
CA ARG A 115 -7.76 2.89 -17.45
C ARG A 115 -8.16 1.86 -16.42
N VAL A 116 -7.19 1.41 -15.60
CA VAL A 116 -7.43 0.38 -14.60
C VAL A 116 -6.57 0.60 -13.37
N LEU A 117 -7.16 0.41 -12.20
CA LEU A 117 -6.48 0.30 -10.91
C LEU A 117 -6.30 -1.19 -10.60
N VAL A 118 -5.08 -1.65 -10.48
CA VAL A 118 -4.75 -3.02 -10.06
C VAL A 118 -4.45 -3.02 -8.57
N GLN A 119 -5.42 -3.48 -7.81
CA GLN A 119 -5.33 -3.62 -6.36
C GLN A 119 -4.95 -5.06 -6.02
N TRP A 120 -3.69 -5.40 -6.21
CA TRP A 120 -3.15 -6.70 -5.84
C TRP A 120 -2.28 -6.60 -4.60
N ASP A 121 -2.38 -7.60 -3.72
CA ASP A 121 -1.50 -7.67 -2.56
C ASP A 121 -0.02 -7.68 -2.96
N THR A 122 0.83 -7.23 -2.07
CA THR A 122 2.28 -7.25 -2.31
C THR A 122 2.76 -8.69 -2.49
N GLY A 123 3.60 -8.91 -3.50
CA GLY A 123 4.07 -10.23 -3.86
C GLY A 123 3.16 -11.02 -4.81
N ALA A 124 1.95 -10.51 -5.13
CA ALA A 124 1.03 -11.17 -6.07
C ALA A 124 1.44 -11.02 -7.55
N GLY A 125 2.45 -10.21 -7.86
CA GLY A 125 3.00 -10.09 -9.22
C GLY A 125 2.54 -8.86 -10.00
N LYS A 126 2.28 -7.72 -9.33
CA LYS A 126 1.93 -6.44 -10.00
C LYS A 126 2.95 -6.03 -11.07
N THR A 127 4.24 -6.17 -10.78
CA THR A 127 5.32 -5.87 -11.74
C THR A 127 5.28 -6.83 -12.92
N LEU A 128 5.10 -8.12 -12.68
CA LEU A 128 4.94 -9.15 -13.72
C LEU A 128 3.74 -8.83 -14.63
N LEU A 129 2.58 -8.54 -14.04
CA LEU A 129 1.38 -8.12 -14.79
C LEU A 129 1.69 -6.94 -15.70
N SER A 130 2.37 -5.93 -15.19
CA SER A 130 2.70 -4.72 -15.95
C SER A 130 3.66 -5.00 -17.12
N CYS A 131 4.70 -5.79 -16.89
CA CYS A 131 5.66 -6.18 -17.92
C CYS A 131 4.98 -6.99 -19.04
N LEU A 132 4.21 -8.03 -18.67
CA LEU A 132 3.54 -8.89 -19.65
C LEU A 132 2.43 -8.15 -20.41
N THR A 133 1.69 -7.26 -19.75
CA THR A 133 0.72 -6.39 -20.43
C THR A 133 1.40 -5.47 -21.43
N SER A 134 2.51 -4.84 -21.05
CA SER A 134 3.29 -3.98 -21.95
C SER A 134 3.79 -4.75 -23.16
N GLN A 135 4.37 -5.93 -22.96
CA GLN A 135 4.84 -6.78 -24.07
C GLN A 135 3.69 -7.09 -25.03
N LYS A 136 2.56 -7.57 -24.53
CA LYS A 136 1.42 -7.93 -25.37
C LYS A 136 0.86 -6.74 -26.15
N MET A 137 0.81 -5.55 -25.53
CA MET A 137 0.35 -4.32 -26.19
C MET A 137 1.31 -3.88 -27.32
N PHE A 138 2.62 -4.04 -27.14
CA PHE A 138 3.59 -3.79 -28.20
C PHE A 138 3.44 -4.81 -29.33
N ASP A 139 3.31 -6.09 -29.01
CA ASP A 139 3.14 -7.15 -30.00
C ASP A 139 1.87 -6.98 -30.85
N ALA A 140 0.79 -6.46 -30.23
CA ALA A 140 -0.46 -6.11 -30.91
C ALA A 140 -0.40 -4.78 -31.68
N GLY A 141 0.67 -4.01 -31.53
CA GLY A 141 0.79 -2.67 -32.10
C GLY A 141 -0.15 -1.63 -31.48
N ASP A 142 -0.56 -1.80 -30.22
CA ASP A 142 -1.51 -0.93 -29.53
C ASP A 142 -0.83 0.19 -28.72
N VAL A 143 0.48 0.09 -28.52
CA VAL A 143 1.30 1.06 -27.79
C VAL A 143 2.62 1.35 -28.51
N ASP A 144 3.06 2.60 -28.47
CA ASP A 144 4.34 3.06 -29.02
C ASP A 144 5.36 3.37 -27.93
N LEU A 145 4.88 3.67 -26.70
CA LEU A 145 5.71 4.06 -25.56
C LEU A 145 5.07 3.65 -24.25
N VAL A 146 5.86 3.05 -23.37
CA VAL A 146 5.48 2.79 -21.96
C VAL A 146 6.25 3.73 -21.04
N LEU A 147 5.54 4.46 -20.19
CA LEU A 147 6.12 5.32 -19.15
C LEU A 147 5.84 4.71 -17.78
N VAL A 148 6.87 4.25 -17.08
CA VAL A 148 6.77 3.67 -15.75
C VAL A 148 7.17 4.71 -14.72
N PHE A 149 6.24 5.09 -13.85
CA PHE A 149 6.50 5.99 -12.73
C PHE A 149 6.57 5.22 -11.43
N CYS A 150 7.70 5.27 -10.77
CA CYS A 150 7.95 4.57 -9.52
C CYS A 150 8.78 5.43 -8.56
N LYS A 151 9.00 4.92 -7.35
CA LYS A 151 9.94 5.56 -6.43
C LYS A 151 11.37 5.50 -6.98
N LYS A 152 12.17 6.49 -6.60
CA LYS A 152 13.58 6.63 -6.96
C LYS A 152 14.37 5.32 -6.77
N ILE A 153 14.27 4.72 -5.59
CA ILE A 153 14.96 3.48 -5.23
C ILE A 153 14.52 2.27 -6.07
N LYS A 154 13.31 2.34 -6.65
CA LYS A 154 12.72 1.25 -7.43
C LYS A 154 13.02 1.29 -8.93
N GLN A 155 13.60 2.39 -9.43
CA GLN A 155 13.85 2.52 -10.87
C GLN A 155 14.76 1.42 -11.41
N TYR A 156 15.79 1.02 -10.64
CA TYR A 156 16.68 -0.06 -11.05
C TYR A 156 15.95 -1.41 -11.11
N ASP A 157 15.16 -1.72 -10.09
CA ASP A 157 14.40 -2.97 -10.05
C ASP A 157 13.43 -3.05 -11.22
N TRP A 158 12.68 -1.96 -11.52
CA TRP A 158 11.78 -1.91 -12.67
C TRP A 158 12.50 -2.12 -14.00
N GLU A 159 13.66 -1.49 -14.18
CA GLU A 159 14.48 -1.71 -15.37
C GLU A 159 14.91 -3.18 -15.52
N GLN A 160 15.39 -3.81 -14.44
CA GLN A 160 15.81 -5.22 -14.45
C GLN A 160 14.61 -6.16 -14.69
N GLU A 161 13.46 -5.90 -14.08
CA GLU A 161 12.26 -6.72 -14.27
C GLU A 161 11.75 -6.65 -15.72
N PHE A 162 11.73 -5.48 -16.34
CA PHE A 162 11.38 -5.38 -17.76
C PHE A 162 12.38 -6.15 -18.65
N ARG A 163 13.68 -6.03 -18.39
CA ARG A 163 14.72 -6.78 -19.14
C ARG A 163 14.58 -8.29 -18.97
N ARG A 164 14.19 -8.74 -17.80
CA ARG A 164 14.00 -10.16 -17.49
C ARG A 164 12.71 -10.74 -18.08
N MET A 165 11.64 -9.95 -18.11
CA MET A 165 10.29 -10.44 -18.44
C MET A 165 9.83 -10.11 -19.85
N THR A 166 10.50 -9.23 -20.56
CA THR A 166 10.08 -8.77 -21.90
C THR A 166 11.23 -8.71 -22.88
N TYR A 167 10.91 -8.61 -24.17
CA TYR A 167 11.86 -8.32 -25.25
C TYR A 167 11.92 -6.82 -25.60
N LEU A 168 11.36 -5.95 -24.75
CA LEU A 168 11.27 -4.52 -24.99
C LEU A 168 12.57 -3.80 -24.62
N ASP A 169 12.94 -2.79 -25.42
CA ASP A 169 14.05 -1.91 -25.09
C ASP A 169 13.67 -0.97 -23.95
N VAL A 170 14.37 -1.11 -22.81
CA VAL A 170 14.10 -0.35 -21.61
C VAL A 170 15.28 0.52 -21.19
N ALA A 171 14.98 1.73 -20.80
CA ALA A 171 15.94 2.65 -20.19
C ALA A 171 15.35 3.34 -18.96
N ARG A 172 16.23 3.79 -18.07
CA ARG A 172 15.86 4.63 -16.92
C ARG A 172 16.55 5.97 -16.95
N VAL A 173 15.88 7.01 -16.50
CA VAL A 173 16.49 8.32 -16.29
C VAL A 173 17.32 8.30 -15.02
N LYS A 174 18.64 8.21 -15.18
CA LYS A 174 19.58 8.16 -14.05
C LYS A 174 19.63 9.52 -13.32
N GLU A 175 19.78 9.46 -12.01
CA GLU A 175 19.73 10.65 -11.16
C GLU A 175 20.94 11.55 -11.24
N ASN A 176 22.12 10.94 -11.43
CA ASN A 176 23.38 11.67 -11.57
C ASN A 176 23.54 12.36 -12.93
N MET A 177 22.56 12.22 -13.83
CA MET A 177 22.56 12.96 -15.08
C MET A 177 22.39 14.45 -14.82
N THR A 178 23.26 15.26 -15.41
CA THR A 178 23.07 16.71 -15.46
C THR A 178 21.75 17.01 -16.18
N ARG A 179 21.17 18.18 -15.92
CA ARG A 179 19.94 18.60 -16.58
C ARG A 179 20.05 18.55 -18.11
N ARG A 180 21.15 19.06 -18.66
CA ARG A 180 21.43 19.04 -20.12
C ARG A 180 21.43 17.61 -20.66
N ASN A 181 22.10 16.69 -19.98
CA ASN A 181 22.17 15.29 -20.41
C ASN A 181 20.81 14.60 -20.33
N ARG A 182 19.96 14.94 -19.36
CA ARG A 182 18.57 14.43 -19.29
C ARG A 182 17.74 14.93 -20.47
N HIS A 183 17.84 16.22 -20.83
CA HIS A 183 17.13 16.74 -22.01
C HIS A 183 17.56 16.02 -23.27
N LEU A 184 18.86 15.89 -23.52
CA LEU A 184 19.39 15.12 -24.64
C LEU A 184 18.92 13.66 -24.64
N PHE A 185 18.84 13.05 -23.45
CA PHE A 185 18.30 11.69 -23.32
C PHE A 185 16.85 11.62 -23.78
N TYR A 186 15.99 12.55 -23.35
CA TYR A 186 14.58 12.57 -23.77
C TYR A 186 14.43 12.83 -25.28
N GLU A 187 15.24 13.69 -25.85
CA GLU A 187 15.21 14.03 -27.29
C GLU A 187 15.70 12.90 -28.17
N GLN A 188 16.64 12.10 -27.70
CA GLN A 188 17.32 11.07 -28.49
C GLN A 188 16.88 9.64 -28.19
N THR A 189 16.03 9.44 -27.18
CA THR A 189 15.64 8.10 -26.78
C THR A 189 14.69 7.46 -27.78
N ASN A 190 15.02 6.25 -28.23
CA ASN A 190 14.15 5.37 -29.01
C ASN A 190 13.65 4.18 -28.20
N ASN A 191 13.90 4.19 -26.88
CA ASN A 191 13.48 3.08 -26.02
C ASN A 191 11.95 2.98 -25.96
N GLN A 192 11.48 1.74 -25.97
CA GLN A 192 10.06 1.41 -25.90
C GLN A 192 9.50 1.61 -24.48
N VAL A 193 10.34 1.46 -23.47
CA VAL A 193 9.98 1.61 -22.06
C VAL A 193 10.92 2.60 -21.36
N LEU A 194 10.36 3.61 -20.72
CA LEU A 194 11.11 4.55 -19.91
C LEU A 194 10.70 4.48 -18.43
N VAL A 195 11.67 4.20 -17.57
CA VAL A 195 11.47 4.15 -16.12
C VAL A 195 11.87 5.48 -15.50
N LEU A 196 10.90 6.14 -14.87
CA LEU A 196 10.97 7.48 -14.34
C LEU A 196 10.63 7.49 -12.84
N ASN A 197 11.24 8.39 -12.07
CA ASN A 197 10.74 8.65 -10.73
C ASN A 197 9.59 9.69 -10.77
N TYR A 198 8.78 9.73 -9.72
CA TYR A 198 7.62 10.63 -9.63
C TYR A 198 7.95 12.11 -9.78
N GLU A 199 9.16 12.54 -9.38
CA GLU A 199 9.57 13.95 -9.50
C GLU A 199 9.61 14.42 -10.96
N LYS A 200 9.70 13.49 -11.93
CA LYS A 200 9.74 13.77 -13.36
C LYS A 200 8.39 14.20 -13.94
N VAL A 201 7.30 13.89 -13.26
CA VAL A 201 5.95 14.32 -13.64
C VAL A 201 5.47 15.52 -12.81
N ARG A 202 6.27 15.97 -11.86
CA ARG A 202 5.93 17.09 -10.99
C ARG A 202 5.86 18.41 -11.77
N GLU A 203 4.70 19.05 -11.74
CA GLU A 203 4.49 20.32 -12.41
C GLU A 203 5.01 21.50 -11.57
N GLY A 204 6.23 21.97 -11.89
CA GLY A 204 6.87 23.09 -11.22
C GLY A 204 7.48 22.73 -9.86
N ASN A 205 8.18 23.69 -9.29
CA ASN A 205 8.79 23.60 -7.98
C ASN A 205 8.42 24.81 -7.12
N TRP A 206 8.24 24.60 -5.82
CA TRP A 206 8.09 25.70 -4.88
C TRP A 206 9.46 26.32 -4.58
N VAL A 207 9.71 27.51 -5.09
CA VAL A 207 10.98 28.23 -4.92
C VAL A 207 10.78 29.42 -4.02
N LYS A 208 11.66 29.61 -3.05
CA LYS A 208 11.73 30.82 -2.24
C LYS A 208 12.78 31.73 -2.83
N LYS A 209 12.37 32.84 -3.43
CA LYS A 209 13.32 33.87 -3.92
C LYS A 209 13.91 34.63 -2.74
N LYS A 210 15.17 35.07 -2.89
CA LYS A 210 15.86 35.84 -1.86
C LYS A 210 15.09 37.15 -1.59
N GLY A 211 14.67 37.35 -0.31
CA GLY A 211 13.86 38.50 0.10
C GLY A 211 12.35 38.27 0.16
N GLU A 212 11.82 37.16 -0.37
CA GLU A 212 10.38 36.87 -0.29
C GLU A 212 10.04 36.11 0.98
N ARG A 213 8.91 36.47 1.64
CA ARG A 213 8.40 35.73 2.82
C ARG A 213 7.73 34.41 2.46
N LYS A 214 7.14 34.32 1.26
CA LYS A 214 6.42 33.13 0.77
C LYS A 214 7.19 32.47 -0.37
N LYS A 215 7.04 31.15 -0.51
CA LYS A 215 7.51 30.41 -1.68
C LYS A 215 6.59 30.71 -2.86
N SER A 216 7.16 30.97 -4.03
CA SER A 216 6.44 31.09 -5.30
C SER A 216 6.63 29.83 -6.15
N ARG A 217 5.65 29.52 -7.03
CA ARG A 217 5.72 28.39 -7.95
C ARG A 217 6.60 28.78 -9.15
N SER A 218 7.61 27.97 -9.45
CA SER A 218 8.42 28.13 -10.67
C SER A 218 8.14 26.96 -11.60
N TYR A 219 7.79 27.30 -12.84
CA TYR A 219 7.53 26.32 -13.91
C TYR A 219 8.75 26.12 -14.81
N ASP A 220 9.84 26.81 -14.55
CA ASP A 220 11.01 26.80 -15.42
C ASP A 220 11.61 25.41 -15.56
N ARG A 221 11.52 24.88 -16.78
CA ARG A 221 12.30 23.77 -17.31
C ARG A 221 12.24 22.51 -16.45
N THR A 222 11.06 22.04 -16.13
CA THR A 222 10.88 20.74 -15.47
C THR A 222 11.05 19.60 -16.48
N ASP A 223 11.45 18.43 -16.01
CA ASP A 223 11.45 17.22 -16.81
C ASP A 223 10.02 16.88 -17.33
N PHE A 224 8.99 17.41 -16.66
CA PHE A 224 7.58 17.24 -17.02
C PHE A 224 7.26 17.66 -18.46
N MET A 225 7.78 18.80 -18.92
CA MET A 225 7.55 19.26 -20.30
C MET A 225 8.16 18.30 -21.33
N GLN A 226 9.30 17.69 -21.02
CA GLN A 226 9.93 16.69 -21.87
C GLN A 226 9.11 15.38 -21.91
N VAL A 227 8.53 14.99 -20.77
CA VAL A 227 7.66 13.81 -20.69
C VAL A 227 6.37 14.03 -21.49
N LEU A 228 5.78 15.24 -21.46
CA LEU A 228 4.63 15.59 -22.30
C LEU A 228 4.98 15.52 -23.80
N GLU A 229 6.14 16.07 -24.20
CA GLU A 229 6.59 16.04 -25.60
C GLU A 229 6.85 14.61 -26.08
N LEU A 230 7.41 13.74 -25.23
CA LEU A 230 7.58 12.31 -25.54
C LEU A 230 6.25 11.60 -25.79
N ALA A 231 5.18 11.99 -25.09
CA ALA A 231 3.86 11.38 -25.23
C ALA A 231 3.11 11.87 -26.48
N LYS A 232 3.45 13.04 -26.98
CA LYS A 232 2.75 13.72 -28.08
C LYS A 232 2.65 12.85 -29.35
N GLY A 233 1.44 12.69 -29.85
CA GLY A 233 1.13 11.92 -31.05
C GLY A 233 1.34 10.41 -30.97
N LYS A 234 1.75 9.88 -29.81
CA LYS A 234 2.00 8.45 -29.58
C LYS A 234 0.83 7.79 -28.87
N ARG A 235 0.72 6.47 -29.01
CA ARG A 235 -0.10 5.61 -28.15
C ARG A 235 0.74 5.28 -26.92
N VAL A 236 0.34 5.76 -25.77
CA VAL A 236 1.13 5.67 -24.54
C VAL A 236 0.42 4.80 -23.51
N LEU A 237 1.17 3.92 -22.85
CA LEU A 237 0.76 3.25 -21.62
C LEU A 237 1.51 3.86 -20.44
N ILE A 238 0.77 4.43 -19.51
CA ILE A 238 1.34 4.90 -18.23
C ILE A 238 1.16 3.82 -17.18
N ILE A 239 2.25 3.44 -16.52
CA ILE A 239 2.27 2.56 -15.36
C ILE A 239 2.64 3.41 -14.15
N ILE A 240 1.76 3.42 -13.13
CA ILE A 240 1.98 4.14 -11.88
C ILE A 240 2.13 3.10 -10.77
N ASP A 241 3.36 2.84 -10.33
CA ASP A 241 3.63 1.96 -9.19
C ASP A 241 3.28 2.69 -7.87
N GLU A 242 2.71 1.98 -6.90
CA GLU A 242 2.26 2.56 -5.63
C GLU A 242 1.35 3.80 -5.82
N ALA A 243 0.27 3.63 -6.57
CA ALA A 243 -0.65 4.71 -6.97
C ALA A 243 -1.24 5.50 -5.79
N GLN A 244 -1.20 4.95 -4.55
CA GLN A 244 -1.56 5.72 -3.36
C GLN A 244 -0.68 6.96 -3.12
N LYS A 245 0.44 7.11 -3.83
CA LYS A 245 1.27 8.33 -3.76
C LYS A 245 0.62 9.55 -4.41
N ILE A 246 -0.36 9.35 -5.28
CA ILE A 246 -1.13 10.43 -5.90
C ILE A 246 -2.43 10.76 -5.16
N ASN A 247 -2.60 10.28 -3.94
CA ASN A 247 -3.83 10.41 -3.15
C ASN A 247 -4.04 11.78 -2.48
N THR A 248 -3.09 12.69 -2.57
CA THR A 248 -3.15 13.99 -1.88
C THR A 248 -3.95 15.07 -2.62
N GLY A 249 -4.56 14.76 -3.76
CA GLY A 249 -5.62 15.50 -4.47
C GLY A 249 -5.32 16.94 -4.92
N MET A 250 -4.31 17.61 -4.40
CA MET A 250 -3.91 19.00 -4.73
C MET A 250 -2.40 19.18 -4.70
N SER A 251 -1.63 18.11 -4.81
CA SER A 251 -0.17 18.20 -4.86
C SER A 251 0.30 18.47 -6.30
N LEU A 252 1.46 19.07 -6.44
CA LEU A 252 2.11 19.24 -7.74
C LEU A 252 2.29 17.92 -8.50
N LEU A 253 2.39 16.81 -7.76
CA LEU A 253 2.48 15.48 -8.32
C LEU A 253 1.14 15.04 -8.92
N SER A 254 0.05 15.20 -8.18
CA SER A 254 -1.30 14.84 -8.66
C SER A 254 -1.72 15.68 -9.86
N GLU A 255 -1.42 16.99 -9.83
CA GLU A 255 -1.68 17.89 -10.96
C GLU A 255 -0.87 17.49 -12.20
N GLY A 256 0.41 17.16 -12.05
CA GLY A 256 1.25 16.74 -13.15
C GLY A 256 0.77 15.42 -13.77
N PHE A 257 0.39 14.43 -12.96
CA PHE A 257 -0.24 13.21 -13.48
C PHE A 257 -1.59 13.47 -14.15
N TYR A 258 -2.43 14.32 -13.57
CA TYR A 258 -3.71 14.68 -14.18
C TYR A 258 -3.50 15.25 -15.59
N ARG A 259 -2.60 16.20 -15.74
CA ARG A 259 -2.28 16.82 -17.04
C ARG A 259 -1.68 15.82 -18.02
N LEU A 260 -0.73 15.00 -17.58
CA LEU A 260 -0.13 13.99 -18.44
C LEU A 260 -1.18 12.98 -18.95
N ILE A 261 -2.08 12.54 -18.07
CA ILE A 261 -3.07 11.50 -18.39
C ILE A 261 -4.27 12.06 -19.17
N ASN A 262 -4.76 13.25 -18.82
CA ASN A 262 -6.03 13.76 -19.30
C ASN A 262 -5.92 14.94 -20.27
N GLU A 263 -4.77 15.61 -20.32
CA GLU A 263 -4.59 16.83 -21.12
C GLU A 263 -3.41 16.73 -22.10
N SER A 264 -2.66 15.60 -22.13
CA SER A 264 -1.57 15.42 -23.08
C SER A 264 -2.10 15.25 -24.52
N GLU A 265 -1.26 15.63 -25.49
CA GLU A 265 -1.53 15.45 -26.92
C GLU A 265 -1.20 14.01 -27.41
N ALA A 266 -1.30 13.01 -26.55
CA ALA A 266 -1.11 11.62 -26.91
C ALA A 266 -2.24 11.15 -27.83
N LYS A 267 -1.92 10.33 -28.84
CA LYS A 267 -2.92 9.74 -29.74
C LYS A 267 -3.88 8.80 -28.99
N ARG A 268 -3.38 8.08 -28.00
CA ARG A 268 -4.14 7.24 -27.06
C ARG A 268 -3.38 7.16 -25.74
N MET A 269 -4.11 7.22 -24.63
CA MET A 269 -3.54 7.14 -23.29
C MET A 269 -4.16 6.00 -22.49
N GLY A 270 -3.42 4.91 -22.33
CA GLY A 270 -3.74 3.83 -21.40
C GLY A 270 -3.12 4.09 -20.02
N VAL A 271 -3.82 3.73 -18.94
CA VAL A 271 -3.32 3.90 -17.57
C VAL A 271 -3.46 2.61 -16.78
N LEU A 272 -2.35 2.15 -16.24
CA LEU A 272 -2.24 1.02 -15.34
C LEU A 272 -1.72 1.52 -13.99
N ALA A 273 -2.62 1.79 -13.06
CA ALA A 273 -2.30 2.22 -11.71
C ALA A 273 -2.20 1.00 -10.78
N LEU A 274 -1.09 0.86 -10.07
CA LEU A 274 -0.79 -0.31 -9.24
C LEU A 274 -0.76 0.08 -7.77
N THR A 275 -1.42 -0.67 -6.93
CA THR A 275 -1.33 -0.51 -5.47
C THR A 275 -1.73 -1.78 -4.74
N ALA A 276 -1.16 -2.04 -3.57
CA ALA A 276 -1.69 -3.03 -2.64
C ALA A 276 -2.74 -2.41 -1.70
N THR A 277 -2.67 -1.11 -1.50
CA THR A 277 -3.43 -0.38 -0.48
C THR A 277 -3.90 0.97 -1.01
N PRO A 278 -4.97 1.02 -1.84
CA PRO A 278 -5.52 2.29 -2.33
C PRO A 278 -6.05 3.16 -1.19
N TYR A 279 -6.44 2.52 -0.11
CA TYR A 279 -6.87 3.13 1.13
C TYR A 279 -5.69 3.20 2.12
N THR A 280 -5.23 4.40 2.43
CA THR A 280 -4.12 4.60 3.39
C THR A 280 -4.60 5.22 4.70
N THR A 281 -5.32 6.33 4.63
CA THR A 281 -5.76 7.09 5.80
C THR A 281 -7.26 7.39 5.82
N SER A 282 -7.91 7.40 4.67
CA SER A 282 -9.36 7.66 4.58
C SER A 282 -9.95 7.20 3.24
N PRO A 283 -11.26 6.95 3.13
CA PRO A 283 -11.96 6.68 1.87
C PRO A 283 -11.72 7.74 0.80
N LEU A 284 -11.42 8.97 1.19
CA LEU A 284 -11.06 10.06 0.29
C LEU A 284 -9.84 9.75 -0.59
N ASN A 285 -8.95 8.86 -0.15
CA ASN A 285 -7.79 8.44 -0.93
C ASN A 285 -8.19 7.79 -2.26
N ILE A 286 -9.25 6.97 -2.27
CA ILE A 286 -9.80 6.33 -3.47
C ILE A 286 -10.30 7.39 -4.44
N ARG A 287 -11.13 8.32 -3.97
CA ARG A 287 -11.60 9.45 -4.76
C ARG A 287 -10.43 10.23 -5.38
N ASN A 288 -9.40 10.52 -4.60
CA ASN A 288 -8.25 11.30 -5.07
C ASN A 288 -7.43 10.55 -6.13
N ILE A 289 -7.21 9.24 -5.98
CA ILE A 289 -6.57 8.42 -7.02
C ILE A 289 -7.38 8.49 -8.32
N PHE A 290 -8.68 8.23 -8.25
CA PHE A 290 -9.53 8.22 -9.43
C PHE A 290 -9.75 9.61 -10.03
N SER A 291 -9.68 10.70 -9.25
CA SER A 291 -9.71 12.06 -9.80
C SER A 291 -8.56 12.35 -10.77
N VAL A 292 -7.47 11.61 -10.67
CA VAL A 292 -6.33 11.69 -11.58
C VAL A 292 -6.41 10.64 -12.68
N VAL A 293 -6.65 9.39 -12.31
CA VAL A 293 -6.60 8.24 -13.22
C VAL A 293 -7.85 8.16 -14.11
N ALA A 294 -9.03 8.33 -13.54
CA ALA A 294 -10.33 8.26 -14.22
C ALA A 294 -11.30 9.28 -13.59
N PRO A 295 -11.27 10.56 -14.01
CA PRO A 295 -11.93 11.66 -13.30
C PRO A 295 -13.45 11.68 -13.37
N ASN A 296 -14.08 10.85 -14.20
CA ASN A 296 -15.53 10.88 -14.46
C ASN A 296 -16.27 9.65 -13.92
N ILE A 297 -15.75 8.99 -12.89
CA ILE A 297 -16.48 7.88 -12.26
C ILE A 297 -17.62 8.44 -11.41
N PRO A 298 -18.89 8.08 -11.70
CA PRO A 298 -20.06 8.58 -10.98
C PRO A 298 -20.00 8.33 -9.48
N ASP A 299 -20.32 9.36 -8.70
CA ASP A 299 -20.30 9.35 -7.23
C ASP A 299 -18.93 9.01 -6.58
N VAL A 300 -17.84 9.05 -7.35
CA VAL A 300 -16.48 8.85 -6.87
C VAL A 300 -15.60 10.03 -7.25
N SER A 301 -15.05 10.01 -8.46
CA SER A 301 -14.08 11.01 -8.92
C SER A 301 -14.72 12.24 -9.56
N ASP A 302 -15.96 12.16 -9.99
CA ASP A 302 -16.77 13.29 -10.46
C ASP A 302 -17.23 14.22 -9.34
N LEU A 303 -17.29 13.73 -8.08
CA LEU A 303 -17.67 14.54 -6.94
C LEU A 303 -16.54 15.49 -6.52
N ALA A 304 -16.89 16.74 -6.21
CA ALA A 304 -16.00 17.62 -5.47
C ALA A 304 -15.63 17.01 -4.10
N ARG A 305 -14.44 17.36 -3.60
CA ARG A 305 -13.89 16.75 -2.37
C ARG A 305 -14.83 16.84 -1.16
N ASP A 306 -15.41 18.01 -0.93
CA ASP A 306 -16.32 18.20 0.21
C ASP A 306 -17.68 17.55 -0.01
N THR A 307 -18.16 17.47 -1.26
CA THR A 307 -19.36 16.71 -1.61
C THR A 307 -19.16 15.23 -1.33
N PHE A 308 -18.02 14.66 -1.74
CA PHE A 308 -17.66 13.27 -1.43
C PHE A 308 -17.64 13.02 0.09
N LYS A 309 -17.03 13.92 0.87
CA LYS A 309 -17.03 13.83 2.34
C LYS A 309 -18.46 13.77 2.88
N ARG A 310 -19.38 14.63 2.39
CA ARG A 310 -20.79 14.65 2.84
C ARG A 310 -21.57 13.41 2.41
N VAL A 311 -21.29 12.84 1.25
CA VAL A 311 -21.95 11.63 0.75
C VAL A 311 -21.58 10.40 1.58
N TYR A 312 -20.29 10.23 1.86
CA TYR A 312 -19.76 9.02 2.49
C TYR A 312 -19.42 9.18 3.97
N GLY A 313 -19.46 10.38 4.51
CA GLY A 313 -19.23 10.64 5.93
C GLY A 313 -20.52 10.54 6.76
N GLN A 314 -20.38 10.20 8.02
CA GLN A 314 -21.46 10.16 9.01
C GLN A 314 -21.36 11.34 9.99
N GLU A 315 -20.17 11.59 10.54
CA GLU A 315 -19.93 12.69 11.46
C GLU A 315 -18.85 13.64 10.93
N PHE A 316 -19.03 14.95 11.17
CA PHE A 316 -18.21 15.99 10.58
C PHE A 316 -17.68 16.95 11.63
N GLY A 317 -16.54 17.57 11.33
CA GLY A 317 -15.98 18.72 12.03
C GLY A 317 -15.49 19.76 11.03
N MET A 318 -15.27 20.97 11.53
CA MET A 318 -14.69 22.07 10.76
C MET A 318 -13.33 22.42 11.35
N PHE A 319 -12.29 22.36 10.53
CA PHE A 319 -10.99 22.90 10.87
C PHE A 319 -10.92 24.35 10.41
N ASN A 320 -10.54 25.25 11.30
CA ASN A 320 -10.37 26.66 10.99
C ASN A 320 -9.10 27.17 11.67
N ASN A 321 -8.11 27.57 10.89
CA ASN A 321 -6.86 28.15 11.39
C ASN A 321 -6.72 29.65 11.06
N GLY A 322 -7.83 30.32 10.79
CA GLY A 322 -7.86 31.74 10.39
C GLY A 322 -7.52 32.01 8.91
N TYR A 323 -6.91 31.04 8.21
CA TYR A 323 -6.56 31.15 6.79
C TYR A 323 -7.32 30.15 5.91
N VAL A 324 -7.68 29.00 6.46
CA VAL A 324 -8.37 27.92 5.74
C VAL A 324 -9.46 27.36 6.64
N GLN A 325 -10.67 27.27 6.08
CA GLN A 325 -11.75 26.47 6.64
C GLN A 325 -11.85 25.17 5.85
N GLU A 326 -11.67 24.03 6.49
CA GLU A 326 -11.77 22.71 5.83
C GLU A 326 -12.73 21.80 6.58
N LEU A 327 -13.71 21.25 5.85
CA LEU A 327 -14.55 20.17 6.32
C LEU A 327 -13.71 18.91 6.49
N TYR A 328 -13.74 18.28 7.67
CA TYR A 328 -13.16 16.94 7.84
C TYR A 328 -14.22 15.96 8.34
N VAL A 329 -14.02 14.68 8.04
CA VAL A 329 -14.90 13.60 8.48
C VAL A 329 -14.30 13.02 9.76
N LYS A 330 -15.07 13.05 10.84
CA LYS A 330 -14.72 12.39 12.10
C LYS A 330 -15.01 10.90 12.00
N GLU A 331 -16.16 10.55 11.44
CA GLU A 331 -16.60 9.19 11.23
C GLU A 331 -17.14 8.97 9.83
N TRP A 332 -16.72 7.86 9.16
CA TRP A 332 -17.21 7.46 7.86
C TRP A 332 -18.41 6.52 8.00
N ASP A 333 -19.42 6.72 7.15
CA ASP A 333 -20.62 5.88 7.12
C ASP A 333 -20.30 4.48 6.60
N ARG A 334 -20.14 3.53 7.49
CA ARG A 334 -19.78 2.14 7.19
C ARG A 334 -20.79 1.45 6.30
N THR A 335 -22.05 1.88 6.30
CA THR A 335 -23.09 1.33 5.42
C THR A 335 -22.91 1.76 3.97
N LYS A 336 -22.25 2.88 3.73
CA LYS A 336 -21.98 3.44 2.40
C LYS A 336 -20.60 3.04 1.83
N LEU A 337 -19.66 2.60 2.66
CA LEU A 337 -18.34 2.20 2.17
C LEU A 337 -18.38 1.02 1.18
N PRO A 338 -19.21 -0.02 1.34
CA PRO A 338 -19.38 -1.05 0.31
C PRO A 338 -19.91 -0.50 -1.02
N LEU A 339 -20.80 0.52 -0.97
CA LEU A 339 -21.30 1.18 -2.18
C LEU A 339 -20.18 1.93 -2.90
N LEU A 340 -19.27 2.59 -2.16
CA LEU A 340 -18.08 3.21 -2.74
C LEU A 340 -17.24 2.18 -3.49
N GLY A 341 -16.98 1.01 -2.89
CA GLY A 341 -16.26 -0.08 -3.54
C GLY A 341 -16.91 -0.51 -4.87
N LYS A 342 -18.25 -0.64 -4.89
CA LYS A 342 -19.02 -0.98 -6.10
C LYS A 342 -18.93 0.07 -7.19
N LYS A 343 -18.92 1.36 -6.84
CA LYS A 343 -18.92 2.46 -7.82
C LYS A 343 -17.67 2.48 -8.70
N HIS A 344 -16.51 2.09 -8.18
CA HIS A 344 -15.28 2.05 -8.98
C HIS A 344 -14.85 0.64 -9.42
N GLU A 345 -15.65 -0.37 -9.17
CA GLU A 345 -15.36 -1.78 -9.44
C GLU A 345 -14.98 -2.05 -10.90
N ASN A 346 -15.65 -1.39 -11.86
CA ASN A 346 -15.38 -1.57 -13.30
C ASN A 346 -13.99 -1.06 -13.73
N TRP A 347 -13.35 -0.23 -12.93
CA TRP A 347 -12.00 0.30 -13.15
C TRP A 347 -10.96 -0.35 -12.24
N THR A 348 -11.35 -1.35 -11.45
CA THR A 348 -10.47 -1.97 -10.46
C THR A 348 -10.44 -3.48 -10.61
N HIS A 349 -9.25 -4.06 -10.69
CA HIS A 349 -9.04 -5.50 -10.53
C HIS A 349 -8.40 -5.79 -9.18
N ILE A 350 -9.00 -6.68 -8.40
CA ILE A 350 -8.60 -6.99 -7.02
C ILE A 350 -8.12 -8.44 -6.94
N ALA A 351 -6.90 -8.63 -6.39
CA ALA A 351 -6.40 -9.95 -6.03
C ALA A 351 -5.72 -9.89 -4.65
N MET A 352 -6.38 -10.44 -3.64
CA MET A 352 -6.01 -10.31 -2.25
C MET A 352 -5.73 -11.69 -1.64
N LYS A 353 -4.78 -11.74 -0.72
CA LYS A 353 -4.47 -12.94 0.08
C LYS A 353 -5.63 -13.41 0.97
N SER A 354 -6.69 -12.63 1.12
CA SER A 354 -7.94 -13.08 1.74
C SER A 354 -8.70 -14.10 0.87
N ASP A 355 -8.41 -14.18 -0.43
CA ASP A 355 -8.93 -15.24 -1.28
C ASP A 355 -8.15 -16.55 -1.05
N PRO A 356 -8.81 -17.66 -0.70
CA PRO A 356 -8.16 -18.95 -0.45
C PRO A 356 -7.31 -19.46 -1.61
N THR A 357 -7.70 -19.19 -2.85
CA THR A 357 -6.96 -19.63 -4.04
C THR A 357 -5.65 -18.87 -4.22
N ILE A 358 -5.63 -17.62 -3.78
CA ILE A 358 -4.43 -16.76 -3.80
C ILE A 358 -3.58 -17.05 -2.56
N SER A 359 -4.19 -17.10 -1.36
CA SER A 359 -3.47 -17.34 -0.11
C SER A 359 -2.75 -18.69 -0.10
N ALA A 360 -3.26 -19.70 -0.79
CA ALA A 360 -2.60 -20.99 -0.93
C ALA A 360 -1.18 -20.92 -1.53
N GLN A 361 -0.87 -19.84 -2.26
CA GLN A 361 0.45 -19.61 -2.85
C GLN A 361 1.46 -18.95 -1.89
N PHE A 362 1.00 -18.47 -0.74
CA PHE A 362 1.80 -17.72 0.23
C PHE A 362 1.99 -18.53 1.53
N PRO A 363 3.02 -18.21 2.34
CA PRO A 363 3.06 -18.67 3.72
C PRO A 363 1.82 -18.20 4.50
N GLU A 364 1.37 -18.98 5.45
CA GLU A 364 0.34 -18.53 6.39
C GLU A 364 0.86 -17.31 7.19
N SER A 365 0.11 -16.23 7.23
CA SER A 365 0.48 -15.03 7.98
C SER A 365 -0.23 -15.02 9.33
N ILE A 366 0.56 -15.06 10.40
CA ILE A 366 0.07 -15.15 11.78
C ILE A 366 0.38 -13.83 12.50
N PRO A 367 -0.59 -12.91 12.60
CA PRO A 367 -0.41 -11.68 13.35
C PRO A 367 -0.42 -11.98 14.87
N LYS A 368 0.52 -11.39 15.60
CA LYS A 368 0.63 -11.49 17.05
C LYS A 368 0.71 -10.11 17.68
N LYS A 369 -0.23 -9.80 18.55
CA LYS A 369 -0.17 -8.63 19.44
C LYS A 369 0.38 -9.09 20.79
N ILE A 370 1.38 -8.38 21.31
CA ILE A 370 1.91 -8.57 22.66
C ILE A 370 1.69 -7.27 23.41
N VAL A 371 0.92 -7.33 24.47
CA VAL A 371 0.74 -6.19 25.40
C VAL A 371 1.76 -6.37 26.54
N TYR A 372 2.48 -5.32 26.86
CA TYR A 372 3.48 -5.32 27.93
C TYR A 372 3.39 -4.04 28.75
N GLU A 373 3.84 -4.09 30.00
CA GLU A 373 3.95 -2.91 30.85
C GLU A 373 5.34 -2.27 30.70
N LEU A 374 5.41 -0.95 30.76
CA LEU A 374 6.69 -0.25 30.88
C LEU A 374 7.38 -0.64 32.19
N SER A 375 8.71 -0.65 32.20
CA SER A 375 9.47 -0.73 33.46
C SER A 375 9.11 0.44 34.39
N ASP A 376 9.35 0.30 35.69
CA ASP A 376 9.07 1.39 36.63
C ASP A 376 9.81 2.67 36.24
N THR A 377 11.04 2.56 35.77
CA THR A 377 11.85 3.69 35.29
C THR A 377 11.24 4.34 34.06
N ASP A 378 10.97 3.56 33.01
CA ASP A 378 10.37 4.10 31.78
C ASP A 378 8.95 4.63 32.03
N ARG A 379 8.20 4.04 32.97
CA ARG A 379 6.87 4.51 33.37
C ARG A 379 6.95 5.90 34.02
N ALA A 380 7.88 6.10 34.94
CA ALA A 380 8.06 7.41 35.58
C ALA A 380 8.42 8.50 34.56
N ILE A 381 9.30 8.18 33.62
CA ILE A 381 9.68 9.09 32.52
C ILE A 381 8.48 9.37 31.60
N TYR A 382 7.71 8.32 31.27
CA TYR A 382 6.54 8.43 30.41
C TYR A 382 5.46 9.31 31.03
N ASP A 383 5.11 9.09 32.30
CA ASP A 383 4.05 9.80 33.00
C ASP A 383 4.42 11.28 33.15
N TRP A 384 5.64 11.59 33.51
CA TRP A 384 6.14 12.97 33.53
C TRP A 384 6.04 13.63 32.13
N ALA A 385 6.48 12.93 31.11
CA ALA A 385 6.45 13.44 29.73
C ALA A 385 5.01 13.62 29.23
N GLU A 386 4.10 12.72 29.57
CA GLU A 386 2.67 12.83 29.20
C GLU A 386 2.02 14.02 29.90
N GLU A 387 2.28 14.23 31.20
CA GLU A 387 1.79 15.40 31.94
C GLU A 387 2.26 16.70 31.29
N LYS A 388 3.56 16.82 30.99
CA LYS A 388 4.11 18.01 30.32
C LYS A 388 3.58 18.19 28.90
N ALA A 389 3.32 17.13 28.17
CA ALA A 389 2.71 17.19 26.86
C ALA A 389 1.26 17.70 26.94
N ARG A 390 0.48 17.28 27.95
CA ARG A 390 -0.89 17.75 28.21
C ARG A 390 -0.93 19.22 28.59
N GLU A 391 -0.03 19.67 29.48
CA GLU A 391 0.09 21.09 29.87
C GLU A 391 0.36 22.01 28.68
N ARG A 392 1.10 21.52 27.69
CA ARG A 392 1.56 22.28 26.50
C ARG A 392 0.68 22.07 25.27
N TYR A 393 -0.36 21.26 25.39
CA TYR A 393 -1.24 20.99 24.27
C TYR A 393 -1.85 22.29 23.74
N ASN A 394 -1.72 22.48 22.42
CA ASN A 394 -2.28 23.63 21.73
C ASN A 394 -3.13 23.16 20.53
N PRO A 395 -4.47 23.25 20.60
CA PRO A 395 -5.35 22.84 19.52
C PRO A 395 -5.09 23.61 18.21
N ASP A 396 -4.54 24.82 18.30
CA ASP A 396 -4.25 25.67 17.15
C ASP A 396 -2.88 25.36 16.50
N ASN A 397 -2.05 24.52 17.13
CA ASN A 397 -0.73 24.14 16.63
C ASN A 397 -0.52 22.62 16.57
N PRO A 398 -1.14 21.94 15.60
CA PRO A 398 -1.04 20.48 15.46
C PRO A 398 0.40 19.97 15.31
N VAL A 399 1.28 20.73 14.67
CA VAL A 399 2.68 20.31 14.43
C VAL A 399 3.46 20.17 15.74
N ALA A 400 3.25 21.09 16.69
CA ALA A 400 3.87 21.00 18.02
C ALA A 400 3.35 19.78 18.79
N ASN A 401 2.05 19.52 18.73
CA ASN A 401 1.43 18.37 19.39
C ASN A 401 1.97 17.04 18.86
N TRP A 402 2.21 16.94 17.55
CA TRP A 402 2.82 15.73 16.94
C TRP A 402 4.20 15.44 17.52
N SER A 403 5.02 16.47 17.78
CA SER A 403 6.35 16.26 18.36
C SER A 403 6.30 15.64 19.76
N TYR A 404 5.30 15.96 20.56
CA TYR A 404 5.10 15.35 21.87
C TYR A 404 4.70 13.87 21.75
N ILE A 405 3.78 13.56 20.86
CA ILE A 405 3.35 12.18 20.60
C ILE A 405 4.52 11.31 20.11
N ASP A 406 5.35 11.83 19.20
CA ASP A 406 6.52 11.10 18.71
C ASP A 406 7.54 10.81 19.85
N VAL A 407 7.73 11.76 20.77
CA VAL A 407 8.58 11.54 21.95
C VAL A 407 7.99 10.49 22.89
N LEU A 408 6.68 10.56 23.21
CA LEU A 408 6.01 9.55 24.04
C LEU A 408 6.11 8.15 23.43
N ARG A 409 5.96 8.02 22.11
CA ARG A 409 6.15 6.74 21.42
C ARG A 409 7.61 6.26 21.43
N MET A 410 8.57 7.19 21.41
CA MET A 410 9.99 6.85 21.50
C MET A 410 10.33 6.28 22.89
N ILE A 411 9.75 6.86 23.96
CA ILE A 411 9.89 6.34 25.33
C ILE A 411 9.38 4.90 25.41
N CYS A 412 8.25 4.57 24.76
CA CYS A 412 7.75 3.20 24.71
C CYS A 412 8.72 2.20 24.05
N ASN A 413 9.62 2.65 23.16
CA ASN A 413 10.63 1.78 22.57
C ASN A 413 11.88 1.68 23.41
N THR A 414 12.46 2.83 23.71
CA THR A 414 13.62 3.00 24.59
C THR A 414 13.85 4.48 24.87
N THR A 415 14.15 4.82 26.10
CA THR A 415 14.53 6.18 26.50
C THR A 415 15.91 6.58 25.98
N GLU A 416 16.80 5.62 25.68
CA GLU A 416 18.14 5.87 25.12
C GLU A 416 18.09 6.74 23.84
N GLY A 417 17.05 6.56 23.03
CA GLY A 417 16.85 7.33 21.82
C GLY A 417 16.68 8.84 22.04
N LEU A 418 16.23 9.26 23.21
CA LEU A 418 16.07 10.67 23.57
C LEU A 418 17.39 11.44 23.58
N LYS A 419 18.51 10.78 23.95
CA LYS A 419 19.86 11.36 23.93
C LYS A 419 20.28 11.79 22.52
N ASN A 420 19.76 11.14 21.50
CA ASN A 420 20.08 11.38 20.10
C ASN A 420 19.08 12.33 19.41
N SER A 421 18.10 12.89 20.14
CA SER A 421 17.08 13.77 19.60
C SER A 421 17.47 15.24 19.69
N ASP A 422 17.31 15.97 18.58
CA ASP A 422 17.49 17.43 18.58
C ASP A 422 16.27 18.19 19.12
N GLY A 423 15.18 17.50 19.38
CA GLY A 423 13.91 18.07 19.86
C GLY A 423 14.05 18.69 21.24
N LYS A 424 13.54 19.93 21.42
CA LYS A 424 13.57 20.63 22.70
C LYS A 424 12.94 19.79 23.83
N PHE A 425 11.81 19.16 23.57
CA PHE A 425 11.10 18.37 24.56
C PHE A 425 11.89 17.11 24.98
N ALA A 426 12.53 16.41 24.03
CA ALA A 426 13.40 15.29 24.36
C ALA A 426 14.60 15.72 25.22
N LYS A 427 15.20 16.89 24.93
CA LYS A 427 16.31 17.44 25.71
C LYS A 427 15.91 17.81 27.15
N GLU A 428 14.67 18.28 27.36
CA GLU A 428 14.14 18.53 28.70
C GLU A 428 14.02 17.24 29.51
N ILE A 429 13.52 16.16 28.90
CA ILE A 429 13.44 14.84 29.57
C ILE A 429 14.83 14.32 29.92
N VAL A 430 15.80 14.44 28.98
CA VAL A 430 17.20 14.03 29.23
C VAL A 430 17.82 14.85 30.37
N ALA A 431 17.49 16.13 30.48
CA ALA A 431 17.99 16.97 31.58
C ALA A 431 17.40 16.60 32.94
N GLU A 432 16.14 16.17 32.97
CA GLU A 432 15.43 15.79 34.21
C GLU A 432 15.85 14.40 34.70
N PHE A 433 15.94 13.42 33.80
CA PHE A 433 16.11 11.99 34.17
C PHE A 433 17.51 11.45 33.91
N GLY A 434 18.37 12.14 33.24
CA GLY A 434 19.79 11.91 33.00
C GLY A 434 20.27 10.46 33.05
N GLU A 435 20.58 9.95 34.25
CA GLU A 435 21.14 8.61 34.47
C GLU A 435 20.12 7.48 34.31
N ASP A 436 18.83 7.78 34.46
CA ASP A 436 17.75 6.80 34.29
C ASP A 436 17.41 6.51 32.81
N ILE A 437 18.02 7.25 31.89
CA ILE A 437 17.83 7.07 30.45
C ILE A 437 18.78 6.03 29.89
N GLY A 438 18.22 4.89 29.45
CA GLY A 438 19.02 3.78 28.92
C GLY A 438 18.18 2.70 28.27
N ILE A 439 18.82 1.92 27.38
CA ILE A 439 18.17 0.77 26.73
C ILE A 439 17.98 -0.40 27.70
N GLU A 440 18.78 -0.50 28.72
CA GLU A 440 18.72 -1.51 29.76
C GLU A 440 17.42 -1.49 30.56
N HIS A 441 16.75 -0.34 30.64
CA HIS A 441 15.46 -0.19 31.31
C HIS A 441 14.28 -0.50 30.38
N SER A 442 14.50 -0.61 29.07
CA SER A 442 13.44 -0.81 28.09
C SER A 442 12.82 -2.21 28.18
N ALA A 443 11.61 -2.29 28.74
CA ALA A 443 10.84 -3.53 28.77
C ALA A 443 10.55 -4.08 27.37
N LYS A 444 10.35 -3.22 26.38
CA LYS A 444 10.15 -3.63 24.97
C LYS A 444 11.42 -4.26 24.40
N TYR A 445 12.59 -3.67 24.66
CA TYR A 445 13.85 -4.24 24.20
C TYR A 445 14.11 -5.61 24.85
N GLN A 446 13.90 -5.75 26.16
CA GLN A 446 14.06 -7.03 26.88
C GLN A 446 13.10 -8.11 26.34
N LEU A 447 11.84 -7.75 26.07
CA LEU A 447 10.86 -8.63 25.44
C LEU A 447 11.34 -9.09 24.05
N LEU A 448 11.82 -8.16 23.23
CA LEU A 448 12.35 -8.47 21.91
C LEU A 448 13.60 -9.35 21.99
N GLU A 449 14.55 -9.00 22.86
CA GLU A 449 15.82 -9.73 23.07
C GLU A 449 15.55 -11.20 23.41
N SER A 450 14.65 -11.47 24.37
CA SER A 450 14.29 -12.84 24.77
C SER A 450 13.69 -13.66 23.60
N ASN A 451 12.89 -13.03 22.75
CA ASN A 451 12.36 -13.71 21.56
C ASN A 451 13.46 -13.96 20.53
N LEU A 452 14.36 -13.00 20.32
CA LEU A 452 15.48 -13.15 19.39
C LEU A 452 16.44 -14.25 19.83
N GLU A 453 16.69 -14.43 21.14
CA GLU A 453 17.45 -15.56 21.68
C GLU A 453 16.86 -16.90 21.22
N ALA A 454 15.55 -17.09 21.39
CA ALA A 454 14.86 -18.30 20.95
C ALA A 454 14.94 -18.52 19.43
N TYR A 455 14.86 -17.45 18.62
CA TYR A 455 15.01 -17.57 17.16
C TYR A 455 16.43 -17.91 16.75
N VAL A 456 17.44 -17.33 17.40
CA VAL A 456 18.85 -17.64 17.17
C VAL A 456 19.16 -19.09 17.54
N GLU A 457 18.68 -19.56 18.68
CA GLU A 457 18.83 -20.95 19.13
C GLU A 457 18.20 -21.95 18.18
N SER A 458 17.04 -21.62 17.58
CA SER A 458 16.39 -22.44 16.56
C SER A 458 16.96 -22.28 15.14
N GLY A 459 17.98 -21.46 14.96
CA GLY A 459 18.64 -21.24 13.67
C GLY A 459 17.84 -20.36 12.69
N GLU A 460 16.88 -19.59 13.18
CA GLU A 460 15.91 -18.86 12.38
C GLU A 460 16.28 -17.37 12.19
N LYS A 461 15.81 -16.81 11.08
CA LYS A 461 16.02 -15.40 10.74
C LYS A 461 14.89 -14.52 11.23
N SER A 462 15.20 -13.27 11.57
CA SER A 462 14.21 -12.28 11.97
C SER A 462 14.43 -10.92 11.32
N VAL A 463 13.32 -10.18 11.13
CA VAL A 463 13.30 -8.83 10.56
C VAL A 463 12.67 -7.88 11.56
N LEU A 464 13.35 -6.77 11.87
CA LEU A 464 12.92 -5.75 12.81
C LEU A 464 12.66 -4.44 12.06
N PHE A 465 11.46 -3.88 12.20
CA PHE A 465 11.08 -2.59 11.63
C PHE A 465 10.95 -1.51 12.69
N THR A 466 11.52 -0.32 12.43
CA THR A 466 11.38 0.87 13.27
C THR A 466 11.25 2.15 12.44
N PHE A 467 10.64 3.20 12.99
CA PHE A 467 10.58 4.51 12.33
C PHE A 467 11.85 5.33 12.55
N TRP A 468 12.38 5.30 13.77
CA TRP A 468 13.42 6.22 14.20
C TRP A 468 14.80 5.61 14.04
N THR A 469 15.54 6.12 13.06
CA THR A 469 16.93 5.67 12.85
C THR A 469 17.81 5.97 14.07
N ASN A 470 17.85 7.24 14.50
CA ASN A 470 18.68 7.65 15.64
C ASN A 470 18.05 7.27 17.00
N GLY A 471 16.71 7.32 17.07
CA GLY A 471 15.98 7.10 18.32
C GLY A 471 15.76 5.64 18.68
N THR A 472 15.78 4.71 17.73
CA THR A 472 15.51 3.29 17.99
C THR A 472 16.50 2.37 17.26
N LEU A 473 16.70 2.55 15.94
CA LEU A 473 17.52 1.61 15.15
C LEU A 473 18.94 1.52 15.70
N PHE A 474 19.63 2.63 15.86
CA PHE A 474 21.03 2.61 16.33
C PHE A 474 21.20 2.15 17.78
N PRO A 475 20.38 2.57 18.76
CA PRO A 475 20.41 1.99 20.10
C PRO A 475 20.22 0.47 20.11
N TYR A 476 19.18 -0.02 19.41
CA TYR A 476 18.92 -1.46 19.29
C TYR A 476 20.05 -2.20 18.58
N LEU A 477 20.57 -1.65 17.48
CA LEU A 477 21.70 -2.23 16.75
C LEU A 477 22.94 -2.39 17.62
N ALA A 478 23.27 -1.38 18.44
CA ALA A 478 24.40 -1.42 19.33
C ALA A 478 24.24 -2.50 20.43
N ALA A 479 23.05 -2.55 21.04
CA ALA A 479 22.74 -3.53 22.07
C ALA A 479 22.71 -4.97 21.52
N LEU A 480 22.06 -5.17 20.36
CA LEU A 480 21.98 -6.48 19.70
C LEU A 480 23.37 -7.00 19.29
N ARG A 481 24.25 -6.16 18.75
CA ARG A 481 25.64 -6.56 18.41
C ARG A 481 26.46 -6.96 19.64
N LYS A 482 26.20 -6.34 20.77
CA LYS A 482 26.83 -6.73 22.05
C LYS A 482 26.28 -8.07 22.55
N LYS A 483 24.97 -8.29 22.39
CA LYS A 483 24.29 -9.51 22.86
C LYS A 483 24.58 -10.72 21.97
N PHE A 484 24.64 -10.54 20.66
CA PHE A 484 24.81 -11.60 19.66
C PHE A 484 26.05 -11.34 18.79
N PRO A 485 27.27 -11.46 19.34
CA PRO A 485 28.50 -11.09 18.64
C PRO A 485 28.79 -11.96 17.40
N ASP A 486 28.32 -13.21 17.41
CA ASP A 486 28.57 -14.19 16.35
C ASP A 486 27.44 -14.25 15.29
N ILE A 487 26.35 -13.50 15.47
CA ILE A 487 25.20 -13.50 14.58
C ILE A 487 25.28 -12.32 13.64
N PRO A 488 25.08 -12.51 12.31
CA PRO A 488 24.98 -11.41 11.37
C PRO A 488 23.80 -10.47 11.71
N ILE A 489 24.11 -9.23 12.11
CA ILE A 489 23.11 -8.18 12.35
C ILE A 489 23.28 -7.11 11.29
N LEU A 490 22.32 -7.05 10.37
CA LEU A 490 22.39 -6.32 9.12
C LEU A 490 21.44 -5.12 9.16
N PRO A 491 21.94 -3.89 9.28
CA PRO A 491 21.10 -2.71 9.32
C PRO A 491 20.75 -2.20 7.92
N ILE A 492 19.56 -1.58 7.78
CA ILE A 492 19.15 -0.84 6.59
C ILE A 492 18.47 0.47 7.03
N TRP A 493 19.02 1.61 6.58
CA TRP A 493 18.41 2.93 6.83
C TRP A 493 18.53 3.85 5.62
N GLY A 494 17.82 5.00 5.62
CA GLY A 494 17.68 5.86 4.45
C GLY A 494 18.86 6.78 4.21
N VAL A 495 18.96 7.85 5.01
CA VAL A 495 19.97 8.89 4.79
C VAL A 495 21.34 8.44 5.26
N GLY A 496 22.33 8.49 4.36
CA GLY A 496 23.72 8.15 4.67
C GLY A 496 24.12 6.71 4.35
N MET A 497 23.20 5.81 4.02
CA MET A 497 23.53 4.44 3.56
C MET A 497 23.55 4.36 2.04
N GLY A 498 24.60 3.78 1.47
CA GLY A 498 24.74 3.61 0.02
C GLY A 498 23.83 2.51 -0.53
N SER A 499 23.36 2.67 -1.77
CA SER A 499 22.53 1.65 -2.44
C SER A 499 23.19 0.28 -2.55
N ASP A 500 24.51 0.26 -2.74
CA ASP A 500 25.28 -0.98 -2.86
C ASP A 500 25.41 -1.70 -1.50
N GLU A 501 25.53 -0.95 -0.41
CA GLU A 501 25.55 -1.47 0.95
C GLU A 501 24.18 -2.07 1.31
N VAL A 502 23.08 -1.39 0.99
CA VAL A 502 21.72 -1.93 1.15
C VAL A 502 21.56 -3.24 0.39
N ALA A 503 21.95 -3.26 -0.88
CA ALA A 503 21.87 -4.47 -1.72
C ALA A 503 22.71 -5.62 -1.17
N ASN A 504 23.91 -5.32 -0.66
CA ASN A 504 24.79 -6.32 -0.07
C ASN A 504 24.20 -6.89 1.24
N ASN A 505 23.65 -6.05 2.12
CA ASN A 505 23.01 -6.50 3.36
C ASN A 505 21.80 -7.38 3.08
N ILE A 506 20.95 -7.03 2.10
CA ILE A 506 19.82 -7.87 1.67
C ILE A 506 20.32 -9.21 1.14
N LYS A 507 21.33 -9.19 0.27
CA LYS A 507 21.91 -10.41 -0.30
C LYS A 507 22.47 -11.30 0.81
N THR A 508 23.28 -10.75 1.71
CA THR A 508 23.85 -11.47 2.84
C THR A 508 22.77 -12.08 3.72
N PHE A 509 21.74 -11.30 4.10
CA PHE A 509 20.60 -11.79 4.87
C PHE A 509 19.90 -12.98 4.21
N ASN A 510 19.63 -12.88 2.92
CA ASN A 510 18.92 -13.92 2.20
C ASN A 510 19.74 -15.19 1.95
N THR A 511 21.07 -15.07 1.83
CA THR A 511 21.96 -16.18 1.44
C THR A 511 22.65 -16.86 2.62
N VAL A 512 22.78 -16.20 3.76
CA VAL A 512 23.38 -16.83 4.95
C VAL A 512 22.57 -18.05 5.38
N SER A 513 23.24 -19.15 5.64
CA SER A 513 22.64 -20.35 6.25
C SER A 513 22.70 -20.22 7.78
N GLY A 514 21.55 -20.25 8.43
CA GLY A 514 21.43 -20.08 9.88
C GLY A 514 20.84 -18.72 10.29
N PRO A 515 20.89 -18.40 11.60
CA PRO A 515 20.25 -17.25 12.16
C PRO A 515 20.87 -15.94 11.66
N ALA A 516 20.05 -14.96 11.43
CA ALA A 516 20.46 -13.59 11.11
C ALA A 516 19.36 -12.61 11.50
N ILE A 517 19.75 -11.41 11.89
CA ILE A 517 18.84 -10.34 12.28
C ILE A 517 19.01 -9.19 11.30
N LEU A 518 17.91 -8.79 10.64
CA LEU A 518 17.89 -7.59 9.82
C LEU A 518 17.07 -6.52 10.55
N ILE A 519 17.67 -5.36 10.83
CA ILE A 519 16.99 -4.22 11.42
C ILE A 519 16.88 -3.08 10.41
N THR A 520 15.67 -2.58 10.17
CA THR A 520 15.45 -1.59 9.12
C THR A 520 14.53 -0.46 9.56
N SER A 521 14.82 0.74 9.03
CA SER A 521 13.89 1.87 9.11
C SER A 521 12.79 1.74 8.04
N ASP A 522 11.89 2.73 7.96
CA ASP A 522 10.80 2.79 6.96
C ASP A 522 11.24 2.60 5.50
N VAL A 523 12.51 2.84 5.19
CA VAL A 523 13.08 2.55 3.87
C VAL A 523 12.91 1.08 3.49
N GLY A 524 12.98 0.18 4.46
CA GLY A 524 12.75 -1.25 4.26
C GLY A 524 11.30 -1.65 3.99
N GLN A 525 10.33 -0.75 4.21
CA GLN A 525 8.91 -1.04 3.89
C GLN A 525 8.68 -1.20 2.39
N GLU A 526 9.58 -0.71 1.56
CA GLU A 526 9.39 -0.68 0.13
C GLU A 526 10.56 -1.35 -0.57
N GLY A 527 10.23 -2.34 -1.37
CA GLY A 527 11.15 -2.94 -2.31
C GLY A 527 12.06 -4.05 -1.83
N LEU A 528 12.07 -4.36 -0.56
CA LEU A 528 12.90 -5.46 -0.06
C LEU A 528 12.19 -6.80 -0.24
N ASN A 529 12.92 -7.80 -0.70
CA ASN A 529 12.51 -9.20 -0.72
C ASN A 529 13.32 -9.91 0.37
N LEU A 530 12.66 -10.27 1.46
CA LEU A 530 13.31 -10.85 2.63
C LEU A 530 12.74 -12.24 2.92
N TYR A 531 13.59 -13.19 3.23
CA TYR A 531 13.20 -14.57 3.56
C TYR A 531 13.46 -14.84 5.04
N ALA A 532 12.42 -14.65 5.85
CA ALA A 532 12.44 -14.87 7.30
C ALA A 532 11.05 -15.29 7.79
N PRO A 533 10.95 -16.16 8.80
CA PRO A 533 9.66 -16.50 9.40
C PRO A 533 9.15 -15.45 10.39
N TYR A 534 10.03 -14.60 10.96
CA TYR A 534 9.66 -13.66 12.01
C TYR A 534 9.85 -12.20 11.60
N LEU A 535 8.84 -11.38 11.87
CA LEU A 535 8.90 -9.93 11.69
C LEU A 535 8.36 -9.23 12.94
N TRP A 536 9.13 -8.28 13.45
CA TRP A 536 8.73 -7.41 14.54
C TRP A 536 8.54 -5.97 14.06
N ASN A 537 7.37 -5.43 14.32
CA ASN A 537 7.17 -3.99 14.34
C ASN A 537 7.53 -3.50 15.75
N ILE A 538 8.69 -2.87 15.90
CA ILE A 538 9.15 -2.35 17.19
C ILE A 538 8.14 -1.31 17.68
N GLU A 539 7.78 -0.35 16.82
CA GLU A 539 6.64 0.52 17.07
C GLU A 539 5.38 0.04 16.36
N VAL A 540 4.25 0.38 16.93
CA VAL A 540 2.96 0.31 16.23
C VAL A 540 3.05 1.13 14.94
N PRO A 541 2.85 0.58 13.74
CA PRO A 541 2.93 1.31 12.49
C PRO A 541 2.00 2.52 12.46
N ARG A 542 2.35 3.56 11.70
CA ARG A 542 1.53 4.78 11.63
C ARG A 542 0.21 4.59 10.90
N THR A 543 0.20 3.69 9.91
CA THR A 543 -0.99 3.39 9.11
C THR A 543 -1.16 1.89 8.92
N TYR A 544 -2.38 1.44 8.61
CA TYR A 544 -2.64 0.06 8.23
C TYR A 544 -1.88 -0.33 6.94
N SER A 545 -1.68 0.63 6.03
CA SER A 545 -0.85 0.44 4.84
C SER A 545 0.61 0.09 5.20
N ASP A 546 1.21 0.81 6.16
CA ASP A 546 2.58 0.54 6.61
C ASP A 546 2.67 -0.85 7.23
N TYR A 547 1.70 -1.21 8.10
CA TYR A 547 1.62 -2.55 8.69
C TYR A 547 1.61 -3.64 7.61
N LYS A 548 0.72 -3.52 6.61
CA LYS A 548 0.65 -4.46 5.49
C LYS A 548 1.92 -4.50 4.65
N GLN A 549 2.49 -3.34 4.34
CA GLN A 549 3.71 -3.27 3.55
C GLN A 549 4.88 -3.95 4.25
N ARG A 550 5.05 -3.73 5.55
CA ARG A 550 6.08 -4.40 6.35
C ARG A 550 5.86 -5.92 6.39
N ALA A 551 4.66 -6.38 6.76
CA ALA A 551 4.30 -7.80 6.80
C ALA A 551 4.59 -8.52 5.46
N ASN A 552 4.26 -7.86 4.36
CA ASN A 552 4.47 -8.40 3.03
C ASN A 552 5.93 -8.42 2.56
N ARG A 553 6.89 -7.93 3.36
CA ARG A 553 8.33 -8.08 3.03
C ARG A 553 8.80 -9.52 3.22
N ILE A 554 8.23 -10.25 4.18
CA ILE A 554 8.55 -11.65 4.44
C ILE A 554 7.46 -12.62 3.96
N ASN A 555 6.21 -12.18 3.89
CA ASN A 555 5.07 -12.99 3.42
C ASN A 555 4.91 -12.89 1.89
N ARG A 556 5.64 -13.70 1.17
CA ARG A 556 5.72 -13.71 -0.29
C ARG A 556 5.52 -15.11 -0.85
N ALA A 557 5.04 -15.22 -2.09
CA ALA A 557 4.85 -16.53 -2.73
C ALA A 557 6.16 -17.31 -2.84
N ASP A 558 7.26 -16.64 -3.16
CA ASP A 558 8.59 -17.24 -3.25
C ASP A 558 9.19 -17.64 -1.88
N SER A 559 8.70 -17.11 -0.76
CA SER A 559 9.09 -17.55 0.59
C SER A 559 8.69 -19.01 0.85
N LYS A 560 7.53 -19.43 0.33
CA LYS A 560 7.05 -20.81 0.47
C LYS A 560 7.97 -21.81 -0.24
N SER A 561 8.49 -21.44 -1.42
CA SER A 561 9.48 -22.26 -2.14
C SER A 561 10.84 -22.34 -1.42
N LYS A 562 11.12 -21.43 -0.49
CA LYS A 562 12.31 -21.44 0.40
C LYS A 562 12.09 -22.20 1.71
N GLY A 563 10.98 -22.94 1.83
CA GLY A 563 10.68 -23.73 3.03
C GLY A 563 9.96 -22.97 4.16
N ILE A 564 9.63 -21.69 3.95
CA ILE A 564 8.91 -20.89 4.95
C ILE A 564 7.41 -21.13 4.75
N SER A 565 6.81 -21.93 5.62
CA SER A 565 5.37 -22.23 5.59
C SER A 565 4.51 -21.23 6.37
N HIS A 566 5.09 -20.57 7.37
CA HIS A 566 4.42 -19.60 8.24
C HIS A 566 5.26 -18.34 8.39
N THR A 567 4.60 -17.19 8.52
CA THR A 567 5.23 -15.91 8.86
C THR A 567 4.53 -15.29 10.05
N TRP A 568 5.30 -15.03 11.10
CA TRP A 568 4.83 -14.45 12.36
C TRP A 568 5.07 -12.94 12.37
N ILE A 569 3.98 -12.16 12.48
CA ILE A 569 4.04 -10.70 12.41
C ILE A 569 3.73 -10.12 13.79
N TYR A 570 4.76 -9.79 14.53
CA TYR A 570 4.64 -9.26 15.88
C TYR A 570 4.46 -7.75 15.89
N ARG A 571 3.68 -7.28 16.86
CA ARG A 571 3.64 -5.89 17.30
C ARG A 571 3.54 -5.86 18.82
N ALA A 572 4.46 -5.18 19.46
CA ALA A 572 4.45 -4.94 20.90
C ALA A 572 3.76 -3.60 21.18
N VAL A 573 2.87 -3.58 22.15
CA VAL A 573 2.05 -2.43 22.54
C VAL A 573 2.20 -2.19 24.02
N ALA A 574 2.73 -1.04 24.41
CA ALA A 574 2.86 -0.65 25.81
C ALA A 574 1.48 -0.31 26.39
N ALA A 575 1.10 -1.00 27.47
CA ALA A 575 -0.17 -0.77 28.15
C ALA A 575 -0.22 0.63 28.80
N ASN A 576 -1.40 1.22 28.82
CA ASN A 576 -1.65 2.55 29.39
C ASN A 576 -0.78 3.65 28.76
N THR A 577 -0.58 3.62 27.43
CA THR A 577 0.22 4.58 26.68
C THR A 577 -0.45 5.01 25.37
N VAL A 578 0.18 5.96 24.68
CA VAL A 578 -0.24 6.39 23.33
C VAL A 578 -0.20 5.24 22.31
N GLU A 579 0.53 4.14 22.58
CA GLU A 579 0.60 2.99 21.66
C GLU A 579 -0.70 2.21 21.59
N GLU A 580 -1.47 2.09 22.70
CA GLU A 580 -2.79 1.44 22.66
C GLU A 580 -3.75 2.18 21.74
N ARG A 581 -3.76 3.53 21.82
CA ARG A 581 -4.58 4.36 20.94
C ARG A 581 -4.14 4.25 19.48
N ALA A 582 -2.82 4.19 19.25
CA ALA A 582 -2.27 3.99 17.90
C ALA A 582 -2.67 2.61 17.32
N ASP A 583 -2.62 1.54 18.12
CA ASP A 583 -3.02 0.19 17.72
C ASP A 583 -4.52 0.10 17.39
N ALA A 584 -5.38 0.66 18.25
CA ALA A 584 -6.81 0.73 17.99
C ALA A 584 -7.14 1.47 16.70
N LYS A 585 -6.43 2.57 16.40
CA LYS A 585 -6.59 3.32 15.15
C LYS A 585 -6.22 2.49 13.92
N ILE A 586 -5.18 1.67 13.99
CA ILE A 586 -4.80 0.77 12.89
C ILE A 586 -5.90 -0.26 12.64
N LEU A 587 -6.42 -0.89 13.69
CA LEU A 587 -7.49 -1.88 13.58
C LEU A 587 -8.73 -1.27 12.94
N ARG A 588 -9.15 -0.09 13.39
CA ARG A 588 -10.26 0.63 12.78
C ARG A 588 -10.02 0.92 11.29
N ARG A 589 -8.81 1.34 10.90
CA ARG A 589 -8.47 1.59 9.49
C ARG A 589 -8.44 0.31 8.66
N ARG A 590 -8.08 -0.82 9.24
CA ARG A 590 -8.24 -2.12 8.63
C ARG A 590 -9.70 -2.39 8.30
N ASP A 591 -10.58 -2.23 9.28
CA ASP A 591 -12.01 -2.53 9.15
C ASP A 591 -12.69 -1.62 8.10
N GLU A 592 -12.34 -0.34 8.06
CA GLU A 592 -12.80 0.58 7.02
C GLU A 592 -12.32 0.14 5.61
N ALA A 593 -11.06 -0.29 5.49
CA ALA A 593 -10.50 -0.76 4.23
C ALA A 593 -11.16 -2.08 3.76
N GLU A 594 -11.50 -2.95 4.68
CA GLU A 594 -12.19 -4.22 4.43
C GLU A 594 -13.66 -3.98 4.07
N ALA A 595 -14.33 -3.05 4.74
CA ALA A 595 -15.69 -2.64 4.39
C ALA A 595 -15.80 -2.09 2.95
N ILE A 596 -14.84 -1.25 2.51
CA ILE A 596 -14.79 -0.76 1.12
C ILE A 596 -14.65 -1.91 0.12
N ARG A 597 -13.92 -2.98 0.50
CA ARG A 597 -13.73 -4.17 -0.34
C ARG A 597 -14.94 -5.12 -0.32
N GLY A 598 -15.96 -4.85 0.50
CA GLY A 598 -17.11 -5.74 0.67
C GLY A 598 -16.80 -6.98 1.51
N VAL A 599 -15.67 -7.00 2.21
CA VAL A 599 -15.32 -8.03 3.20
C VAL A 599 -15.73 -7.47 4.57
N ILE A 600 -16.93 -7.77 5.01
CA ILE A 600 -17.40 -7.44 6.36
C ILE A 600 -17.16 -8.69 7.21
N ASP A 601 -16.29 -8.59 8.20
CA ASP A 601 -16.17 -9.60 9.25
C ASP A 601 -17.24 -9.31 10.31
N GLU A 602 -18.23 -10.17 10.44
CA GLU A 602 -19.37 -9.99 11.36
C GLU A 602 -18.97 -10.11 12.85
N ASN A 603 -17.73 -10.54 13.13
CA ASN A 603 -17.24 -10.78 14.49
C ASN A 603 -16.42 -9.64 15.08
N VAL A 604 -16.35 -8.48 14.45
CA VAL A 604 -15.65 -7.32 15.01
C VAL A 604 -16.59 -6.56 15.94
N ASP A 605 -16.30 -6.57 17.24
CA ASP A 605 -17.02 -5.79 18.23
C ASP A 605 -16.94 -4.29 17.90
N MET A 606 -18.08 -3.71 17.56
CA MET A 606 -18.22 -2.38 16.95
C MET A 606 -18.30 -1.25 17.98
N ASN A 607 -18.14 -1.56 19.27
CA ASN A 607 -18.47 -0.64 20.37
C ASN A 607 -17.30 0.20 20.90
N ASP A 608 -16.08 0.05 20.39
CA ASP A 608 -14.98 0.94 20.78
C ASP A 608 -15.07 2.28 20.06
N THR A 609 -15.88 3.16 20.60
CA THR A 609 -15.89 4.60 20.28
C THR A 609 -14.62 5.25 20.84
N ILE A 610 -13.54 5.23 20.05
CA ILE A 610 -12.34 6.00 20.38
C ILE A 610 -12.45 7.34 19.67
N ASP A 611 -12.32 8.42 20.42
CA ASP A 611 -12.25 9.78 19.87
C ASP A 611 -11.12 9.88 18.83
N ILE A 612 -11.49 10.15 17.59
CA ILE A 612 -10.63 10.10 16.39
C ILE A 612 -10.30 11.48 15.85
N THR A 613 -10.44 12.49 16.65
CA THR A 613 -9.86 13.77 16.26
C THR A 613 -8.35 13.57 16.03
N PRO A 614 -7.71 14.31 15.10
CA PRO A 614 -6.25 14.28 14.98
C PRO A 614 -5.55 14.58 16.30
N TYR A 615 -6.27 15.08 17.28
CA TYR A 615 -5.84 15.54 18.60
C TYR A 615 -6.23 14.60 19.73
N GLY A 616 -7.08 13.59 19.53
CA GLY A 616 -7.51 12.62 20.54
C GLY A 616 -6.42 11.67 21.06
N PHE A 617 -5.16 11.87 20.66
CA PHE A 617 -4.02 11.11 21.20
C PHE A 617 -3.55 11.57 22.57
N LEU A 618 -3.96 12.77 23.03
CA LEU A 618 -3.50 13.34 24.30
C LEU A 618 -4.58 13.41 25.38
N PHE A 619 -5.84 13.03 25.09
CA PHE A 619 -6.94 13.12 26.05
C PHE A 619 -7.78 11.86 26.10
#